data_53808823bd607858e72dd0b3749de68a
#
_entry.id   53808823bd607858e72dd0b3749de68a
#
_cell.length_a   1.000
_cell.length_b   1.000
_cell.length_c   1.000
_cell.angle_alpha   90.00
_cell.angle_beta   90.00
_cell.angle_gamma   90.00
#
_symmetry.space_group_name_H-M   'P 1'
#
loop_
_entity.id
_entity.type
_entity.pdbx_description
1 polymer ?
#
loop_
_entity_poly.entity_id
_entity_poly.type
_entity_poly.pdbx_seq_one_letter_code
_entity_poly.pdbx_strand_id
1 'polypeptide(L)'
;MFSDELEKISWEETTARINAKTEADVRRALSKERCDVDDFMALVSPAAAPYLETMARLSRKYTEERFGKTMSMFIPLYITNSCTNSCVYCGFHISNPMRRTILTEEEIENEYKAIKKLAPFENLLIVTGENPAKAGVPYLARALDLAKPYFSNLKIEVMPLKAEEYEELKAHGMNGVICFQETYHKANYNIYHPRGMKSKFEWRVNGFDRMGQAGVHSIGMGVLIGLEKEWRTDITMMAYHLRYLQKHYWRTKYSVNFPRMRPSENGGFQPNVVMSDRELAQVTFAMRIFDHDVDISYSTREPAAIRDHMATLGVTTMSAESKTEPGGYYTYPQALEQFHVSDERTAAEVEKALRKAGREPVWKDWDACFDLQSYVKC
;
A
#
# COMPACT_ATOMS: atom_id res chain seq x y z
N MET A 1 -5.46 13.72 17.00
CA MET A 1 -4.87 12.94 15.86
C MET A 1 -4.83 11.46 16.23
N PHE A 2 -4.55 10.59 15.26
CA PHE A 2 -4.56 9.15 15.56
C PHE A 2 -3.51 8.72 16.58
N SER A 3 -2.36 9.41 16.67
CA SER A 3 -1.38 9.17 17.75
C SER A 3 -2.01 9.21 19.15
N ASP A 4 -2.93 10.14 19.38
CA ASP A 4 -3.59 10.32 20.69
C ASP A 4 -4.56 9.16 21.02
N GLU A 5 -5.14 8.57 19.97
CA GLU A 5 -5.97 7.35 20.11
C GLU A 5 -5.10 6.10 20.28
N LEU A 6 -3.99 6.03 19.55
CA LEU A 6 -3.06 4.92 19.63
C LEU A 6 -2.42 4.79 21.02
N GLU A 7 -2.14 5.91 21.71
CA GLU A 7 -1.62 5.90 23.10
C GLU A 7 -2.57 5.27 24.12
N LYS A 8 -3.87 5.18 23.79
CA LYS A 8 -4.88 4.51 24.64
C LYS A 8 -4.95 3.00 24.42
N ILE A 9 -4.22 2.47 23.43
CA ILE A 9 -4.28 1.07 23.03
C ILE A 9 -2.93 0.42 23.34
N SER A 10 -2.89 -0.49 24.33
CA SER A 10 -1.68 -1.23 24.66
C SER A 10 -1.39 -2.28 23.60
N TRP A 11 -0.14 -2.35 23.17
CA TRP A 11 0.35 -3.38 22.27
C TRP A 11 0.27 -4.77 22.90
N GLU A 12 0.75 -4.90 24.13
CA GLU A 12 0.81 -6.17 24.86
C GLU A 12 -0.59 -6.70 25.17
N GLU A 13 -1.50 -5.81 25.62
CA GLU A 13 -2.89 -6.19 25.89
C GLU A 13 -3.60 -6.62 24.58
N THR A 14 -3.40 -5.90 23.50
CA THR A 14 -3.97 -6.27 22.18
C THR A 14 -3.45 -7.63 21.73
N THR A 15 -2.14 -7.87 21.88
CA THR A 15 -1.53 -9.17 21.59
C THR A 15 -2.16 -10.30 22.43
N ALA A 16 -2.30 -10.05 23.73
CA ALA A 16 -2.94 -11.02 24.65
C ALA A 16 -4.41 -11.29 24.27
N ARG A 17 -5.18 -10.26 23.94
CA ARG A 17 -6.57 -10.39 23.49
C ARG A 17 -6.69 -11.19 22.19
N ILE A 18 -5.82 -10.97 21.21
CA ILE A 18 -5.82 -11.74 19.97
C ILE A 18 -5.53 -13.21 20.24
N ASN A 19 -4.53 -13.51 21.08
CA ASN A 19 -4.13 -14.87 21.40
C ASN A 19 -5.15 -15.60 22.29
N ALA A 20 -5.97 -14.89 23.04
CA ALA A 20 -7.05 -15.43 23.87
C ALA A 20 -8.35 -15.69 23.09
N LYS A 21 -8.45 -15.30 21.82
CA LYS A 21 -9.65 -15.56 21.01
C LYS A 21 -9.89 -17.04 20.81
N THR A 22 -11.16 -17.40 20.88
CA THR A 22 -11.64 -18.78 20.77
C THR A 22 -12.36 -19.03 19.45
N GLU A 23 -12.62 -20.29 19.13
CA GLU A 23 -13.47 -20.65 17.97
C GLU A 23 -14.89 -20.06 18.09
N ALA A 24 -15.42 -19.89 19.30
CA ALA A 24 -16.73 -19.27 19.51
C ALA A 24 -16.70 -17.80 19.10
N ASP A 25 -15.60 -17.09 19.35
CA ASP A 25 -15.42 -15.69 18.93
C ASP A 25 -15.33 -15.60 17.40
N VAL A 26 -14.60 -16.54 16.78
CA VAL A 26 -14.50 -16.62 15.30
C VAL A 26 -15.86 -16.87 14.67
N ARG A 27 -16.62 -17.86 15.19
CA ARG A 27 -17.96 -18.15 14.66
C ARG A 27 -18.91 -16.95 14.81
N ARG A 28 -18.83 -16.24 15.94
CA ARG A 28 -19.60 -15.02 16.18
C ARG A 28 -19.22 -13.95 15.15
N ALA A 29 -17.95 -13.69 14.93
CA ALA A 29 -17.47 -12.71 13.93
C ALA A 29 -17.95 -13.06 12.52
N LEU A 30 -17.85 -14.34 12.11
CA LEU A 30 -18.28 -14.83 10.79
C LEU A 30 -19.80 -14.76 10.58
N SER A 31 -20.61 -14.68 11.65
CA SER A 31 -22.07 -14.52 11.58
C SER A 31 -22.55 -13.08 11.50
N LYS A 32 -21.67 -12.12 11.71
CA LYS A 32 -22.02 -10.69 11.67
C LYS A 32 -21.96 -10.15 10.24
N GLU A 33 -22.90 -9.26 9.90
CA GLU A 33 -22.86 -8.49 8.65
C GLU A 33 -21.78 -7.38 8.71
N ARG A 34 -21.59 -6.80 9.90
CA ARG A 34 -20.59 -5.75 10.14
C ARG A 34 -19.74 -6.12 11.34
N CYS A 35 -18.45 -6.22 11.12
CA CYS A 35 -17.47 -6.53 12.13
C CYS A 35 -16.88 -5.24 12.76
N ASP A 36 -16.68 -5.28 14.07
CA ASP A 36 -15.84 -4.31 14.78
C ASP A 36 -14.38 -4.80 14.87
N VAL A 37 -13.53 -4.04 15.55
CA VAL A 37 -12.10 -4.41 15.68
C VAL A 37 -11.92 -5.64 16.58
N ASP A 38 -12.82 -5.90 17.55
CA ASP A 38 -12.75 -7.10 18.36
C ASP A 38 -13.08 -8.37 17.57
N ASP A 39 -14.03 -8.27 16.62
CA ASP A 39 -14.30 -9.34 15.65
C ASP A 39 -13.11 -9.53 14.69
N PHE A 40 -12.47 -8.43 14.25
CA PHE A 40 -11.26 -8.51 13.43
C PHE A 40 -10.13 -9.25 14.15
N MET A 41 -9.92 -8.97 15.46
CA MET A 41 -8.96 -9.73 16.28
C MET A 41 -9.27 -11.24 16.27
N ALA A 42 -10.55 -11.63 16.33
CA ALA A 42 -10.93 -13.04 16.26
C ALA A 42 -10.57 -13.63 14.88
N LEU A 43 -10.85 -12.91 13.78
CA LEU A 43 -10.59 -13.37 12.42
C LEU A 43 -9.10 -13.49 12.08
N VAL A 44 -8.23 -12.66 12.66
CA VAL A 44 -6.77 -12.76 12.47
C VAL A 44 -6.09 -13.66 13.49
N SER A 45 -6.81 -14.12 14.53
CA SER A 45 -6.25 -14.96 15.60
C SER A 45 -5.87 -16.37 15.11
N PRO A 46 -5.03 -17.10 15.87
CA PRO A 46 -4.76 -18.51 15.60
C PRO A 46 -6.02 -19.38 15.58
N ALA A 47 -7.05 -19.03 16.39
CA ALA A 47 -8.33 -19.77 16.43
C ALA A 47 -9.11 -19.74 15.12
N ALA A 48 -8.83 -18.78 14.22
CA ALA A 48 -9.48 -18.69 12.91
C ALA A 48 -8.87 -19.63 11.85
N ALA A 49 -7.69 -20.21 12.09
CA ALA A 49 -7.01 -21.04 11.10
C ALA A 49 -7.87 -22.22 10.56
N PRO A 50 -8.71 -22.91 11.36
CA PRO A 50 -9.62 -23.95 10.86
C PRO A 50 -10.75 -23.42 9.96
N TYR A 51 -11.05 -22.11 10.05
CA TYR A 51 -12.17 -21.45 9.35
C TYR A 51 -11.75 -20.79 8.03
N LEU A 52 -10.50 -20.97 7.58
CA LEU A 52 -9.93 -20.27 6.42
C LEU A 52 -10.78 -20.43 5.16
N GLU A 53 -11.32 -21.63 4.91
CA GLU A 53 -12.20 -21.88 3.76
C GLU A 53 -13.52 -21.10 3.85
N THR A 54 -14.11 -21.01 5.03
CA THR A 54 -15.32 -20.21 5.27
C THR A 54 -15.02 -18.72 5.08
N MET A 55 -13.88 -18.26 5.59
CA MET A 55 -13.42 -16.89 5.40
C MET A 55 -13.18 -16.57 3.93
N ALA A 56 -12.58 -17.48 3.16
CA ALA A 56 -12.37 -17.32 1.73
C ALA A 56 -13.68 -17.14 0.95
N ARG A 57 -14.70 -17.94 1.26
CA ARG A 57 -16.03 -17.84 0.63
C ARG A 57 -16.71 -16.50 0.95
N LEU A 58 -16.68 -16.07 2.21
CA LEU A 58 -17.22 -14.76 2.61
C LEU A 58 -16.45 -13.61 1.98
N SER A 59 -15.12 -13.68 1.99
CA SER A 59 -14.27 -12.68 1.36
C SER A 59 -14.59 -12.54 -0.13
N ARG A 60 -14.68 -13.65 -0.85
CA ARG A 60 -15.10 -13.65 -2.26
C ARG A 60 -16.48 -13.02 -2.44
N LYS A 61 -17.46 -13.45 -1.63
CA LYS A 61 -18.83 -12.92 -1.68
C LYS A 61 -18.83 -11.40 -1.54
N TYR A 62 -18.24 -10.86 -0.47
CA TYR A 62 -18.22 -9.41 -0.24
C TYR A 62 -17.41 -8.66 -1.28
N THR A 63 -16.33 -9.26 -1.81
CA THR A 63 -15.57 -8.65 -2.91
C THR A 63 -16.44 -8.56 -4.17
N GLU A 64 -17.14 -9.63 -4.54
CA GLU A 64 -17.98 -9.63 -5.74
C GLU A 64 -19.23 -8.75 -5.58
N GLU A 65 -19.82 -8.65 -4.39
CA GLU A 65 -20.92 -7.73 -4.10
C GLU A 65 -20.53 -6.27 -4.23
N ARG A 66 -19.30 -5.90 -3.81
CA ARG A 66 -18.86 -4.50 -3.79
C ARG A 66 -18.12 -4.08 -5.04
N PHE A 67 -17.26 -4.94 -5.59
CA PHE A 67 -16.36 -4.62 -6.71
C PHE A 67 -16.67 -5.40 -7.99
N GLY A 68 -17.65 -6.30 -7.95
CA GLY A 68 -17.91 -7.20 -9.06
C GLY A 68 -16.75 -8.15 -9.33
N LYS A 69 -16.44 -8.34 -10.60
CA LYS A 69 -15.30 -9.16 -11.05
C LYS A 69 -14.14 -8.31 -11.55
N THR A 70 -14.12 -7.02 -11.24
CA THR A 70 -13.07 -6.11 -11.69
C THR A 70 -11.78 -6.28 -10.90
N MET A 71 -10.65 -6.03 -11.54
CA MET A 71 -9.32 -5.92 -10.94
C MET A 71 -8.66 -4.64 -11.44
N SER A 72 -8.51 -3.65 -10.55
CA SER A 72 -7.83 -2.40 -10.91
C SER A 72 -6.34 -2.65 -11.12
N MET A 73 -5.82 -2.21 -12.24
CA MET A 73 -4.42 -2.40 -12.64
C MET A 73 -3.65 -1.10 -12.50
N PHE A 74 -2.49 -1.14 -11.85
CA PHE A 74 -1.60 0.02 -11.71
C PHE A 74 -0.14 -0.34 -11.99
N ILE A 75 0.67 0.68 -12.21
CA ILE A 75 2.11 0.54 -12.39
C ILE A 75 2.86 1.54 -11.50
N PRO A 76 3.85 1.10 -10.70
CA PRO A 76 4.74 2.01 -9.98
C PRO A 76 5.83 2.54 -10.90
N LEU A 77 6.18 3.82 -10.77
CA LEU A 77 7.37 4.41 -11.36
C LEU A 77 8.22 5.05 -10.28
N TYR A 78 9.42 4.54 -10.09
CA TYR A 78 10.43 5.13 -9.22
C TYR A 78 11.13 6.26 -9.98
N ILE A 79 11.04 7.48 -9.48
CA ILE A 79 11.69 8.65 -10.09
C ILE A 79 12.97 9.06 -9.36
N THR A 80 13.21 8.54 -8.15
CA THR A 80 14.47 8.70 -7.42
C THR A 80 14.65 7.64 -6.33
N ASN A 81 15.90 7.19 -6.13
CA ASN A 81 16.33 6.39 -4.98
C ASN A 81 17.11 7.24 -3.94
N SER A 82 17.15 8.56 -4.12
CA SER A 82 17.78 9.45 -3.14
C SER A 82 16.96 9.48 -1.85
N CYS A 83 17.55 9.01 -0.76
CA CYS A 83 16.91 8.91 0.54
C CYS A 83 17.84 9.38 1.65
N THR A 84 17.29 10.05 2.68
CA THR A 84 18.03 10.51 3.85
C THR A 84 17.82 9.64 5.09
N ASN A 85 16.96 8.63 4.98
CA ASN A 85 16.67 7.69 6.07
C ASN A 85 17.62 6.49 6.07
N SER A 86 17.69 5.81 7.22
CA SER A 86 18.49 4.60 7.40
C SER A 86 17.63 3.40 7.83
N CYS A 87 16.52 3.16 7.10
CA CYS A 87 15.66 2.01 7.38
C CYS A 87 16.41 0.71 7.13
N VAL A 88 16.50 -0.17 8.14
CA VAL A 88 17.37 -1.36 8.13
C VAL A 88 17.01 -2.41 7.05
N TYR A 89 15.78 -2.36 6.53
CA TYR A 89 15.21 -3.32 5.57
C TYR A 89 15.17 -2.80 4.13
N CYS A 90 15.55 -1.54 3.89
CA CYS A 90 15.31 -0.87 2.60
C CYS A 90 16.60 -0.74 1.79
N GLY A 91 16.58 -1.16 0.52
CA GLY A 91 17.71 -0.99 -0.40
C GLY A 91 18.15 0.46 -0.58
N PHE A 92 17.23 1.43 -0.42
CA PHE A 92 17.53 2.85 -0.60
C PHE A 92 18.07 3.56 0.65
N HIS A 93 18.32 2.85 1.75
CA HIS A 93 18.81 3.52 2.96
C HIS A 93 20.16 4.24 2.71
N ILE A 94 20.36 5.36 3.44
CA ILE A 94 21.42 6.33 3.14
C ILE A 94 22.84 5.72 3.11
N SER A 95 23.11 4.71 3.93
CA SER A 95 24.44 4.09 4.04
C SER A 95 24.71 3.01 2.98
N ASN A 96 23.73 2.64 2.14
CA ASN A 96 23.97 1.69 1.06
C ASN A 96 24.87 2.31 -0.02
N PRO A 97 25.95 1.61 -0.42
CA PRO A 97 26.87 2.07 -1.46
C PRO A 97 26.27 1.86 -2.85
N MET A 98 25.24 2.65 -3.18
CA MET A 98 24.58 2.59 -4.48
C MET A 98 24.59 3.94 -5.18
N ARG A 99 24.54 3.92 -6.51
CA ARG A 99 24.36 5.16 -7.29
C ARG A 99 23.03 5.80 -6.93
N ARG A 100 23.06 7.06 -6.49
CA ARG A 100 21.87 7.85 -6.23
C ARG A 100 21.44 8.55 -7.51
N THR A 101 20.24 8.23 -7.95
CA THR A 101 19.63 8.74 -9.17
C THR A 101 18.42 9.62 -8.84
N ILE A 102 18.32 10.75 -9.50
CA ILE A 102 17.14 11.61 -9.52
C ILE A 102 16.88 11.86 -10.99
N LEU A 103 15.75 11.40 -11.51
CA LEU A 103 15.43 11.55 -12.92
C LEU A 103 15.19 13.02 -13.28
N THR A 104 15.71 13.43 -14.42
CA THR A 104 15.37 14.72 -15.03
C THR A 104 13.95 14.71 -15.58
N GLU A 105 13.39 15.87 -15.93
CA GLU A 105 12.06 15.96 -16.55
C GLU A 105 11.98 15.15 -17.85
N GLU A 106 13.02 15.21 -18.68
CA GLU A 106 13.11 14.42 -19.93
C GLU A 106 13.14 12.93 -19.67
N GLU A 107 13.93 12.47 -18.68
CA GLU A 107 13.97 11.07 -18.29
C GLU A 107 12.61 10.59 -17.77
N ILE A 108 11.93 11.38 -16.91
CA ILE A 108 10.59 11.08 -16.40
C ILE A 108 9.59 10.93 -17.56
N GLU A 109 9.60 11.85 -18.51
CA GLU A 109 8.70 11.78 -19.67
C GLU A 109 8.98 10.57 -20.56
N ASN A 110 10.24 10.18 -20.72
CA ASN A 110 10.61 8.97 -21.45
C ASN A 110 10.12 7.70 -20.75
N GLU A 111 10.16 7.65 -19.40
CA GLU A 111 9.56 6.56 -18.62
C GLU A 111 8.03 6.49 -18.85
N TYR A 112 7.31 7.61 -18.82
CA TYR A 112 5.86 7.63 -19.11
C TYR A 112 5.55 7.09 -20.49
N LYS A 113 6.29 7.50 -21.51
CA LYS A 113 6.16 7.00 -22.89
C LYS A 113 6.44 5.50 -22.97
N ALA A 114 7.44 5.01 -22.25
CA ALA A 114 7.76 3.59 -22.20
C ALA A 114 6.64 2.78 -21.54
N ILE A 115 6.13 3.22 -20.37
CA ILE A 115 5.02 2.57 -19.67
C ILE A 115 3.78 2.48 -20.57
N LYS A 116 3.43 3.54 -21.29
CA LYS A 116 2.26 3.53 -22.21
C LYS A 116 2.40 2.53 -23.37
N LYS A 117 3.62 2.07 -23.68
CA LYS A 117 3.84 1.02 -24.68
C LYS A 117 3.68 -0.40 -24.13
N LEU A 118 3.80 -0.61 -22.80
CA LEU A 118 3.65 -1.91 -22.18
C LEU A 118 2.18 -2.36 -22.15
N ALA A 119 1.30 -1.47 -21.69
CA ALA A 119 -0.14 -1.69 -21.60
C ALA A 119 -0.87 -0.34 -21.46
N PRO A 120 -2.21 -0.30 -21.58
CA PRO A 120 -2.99 0.94 -21.48
C PRO A 120 -3.16 1.42 -20.03
N PHE A 121 -2.09 1.41 -19.24
CA PHE A 121 -2.10 1.90 -17.88
C PHE A 121 -2.57 3.35 -17.80
N GLU A 122 -3.55 3.60 -16.95
CA GLU A 122 -4.05 4.92 -16.57
C GLU A 122 -3.82 5.23 -15.07
N ASN A 123 -3.54 4.18 -14.27
CA ASN A 123 -3.24 4.30 -12.86
C ASN A 123 -1.73 4.26 -12.63
N LEU A 124 -1.13 5.43 -12.39
CA LEU A 124 0.31 5.58 -12.11
C LEU A 124 0.54 5.80 -10.61
N LEU A 125 1.53 5.09 -10.04
CA LEU A 125 2.06 5.34 -8.71
C LEU A 125 3.48 5.86 -8.81
N ILE A 126 3.68 7.16 -8.55
CA ILE A 126 5.02 7.79 -8.50
C ILE A 126 5.65 7.49 -7.15
N VAL A 127 6.82 6.86 -7.15
CA VAL A 127 7.54 6.46 -5.94
C VAL A 127 8.87 7.18 -5.81
N THR A 128 9.20 7.63 -4.60
CA THR A 128 10.49 8.29 -4.33
C THR A 128 11.17 7.75 -3.08
N GLY A 129 12.50 7.82 -3.04
CA GLY A 129 13.20 7.88 -1.77
C GLY A 129 12.87 9.19 -1.04
N GLU A 130 12.95 9.18 0.29
CA GLU A 130 12.60 10.33 1.12
C GLU A 130 13.79 11.32 1.24
N ASN A 131 13.87 12.28 0.33
CA ASN A 131 14.86 13.36 0.33
C ASN A 131 14.20 14.71 -0.02
N PRO A 132 13.62 15.40 0.97
CA PRO A 132 12.87 16.64 0.72
C PRO A 132 13.70 17.77 0.07
N ALA A 133 15.02 17.78 0.30
CA ALA A 133 15.90 18.81 -0.27
C ALA A 133 16.13 18.63 -1.78
N LYS A 134 16.04 17.39 -2.30
CA LYS A 134 16.34 17.08 -3.70
C LYS A 134 15.11 16.64 -4.50
N ALA A 135 14.16 16.00 -3.84
CA ALA A 135 12.94 15.47 -4.45
C ALA A 135 11.71 15.84 -3.59
N GLY A 136 11.62 17.14 -3.24
CA GLY A 136 10.53 17.71 -2.48
C GLY A 136 9.31 18.08 -3.35
N VAL A 137 8.40 18.86 -2.79
CA VAL A 137 7.12 19.23 -3.41
C VAL A 137 7.27 19.81 -4.82
N PRO A 138 8.21 20.74 -5.11
CA PRO A 138 8.35 21.28 -6.47
C PRO A 138 8.73 20.20 -7.52
N TYR A 139 9.58 19.25 -7.15
CA TYR A 139 9.95 18.14 -8.03
C TYR A 139 8.77 17.19 -8.28
N LEU A 140 8.01 16.88 -7.23
CA LEU A 140 6.80 16.06 -7.33
C LEU A 140 5.72 16.73 -8.17
N ALA A 141 5.51 18.04 -8.00
CA ALA A 141 4.56 18.83 -8.77
C ALA A 141 4.90 18.79 -10.28
N ARG A 142 6.19 18.94 -10.63
CA ARG A 142 6.62 18.82 -12.04
C ARG A 142 6.41 17.41 -12.59
N ALA A 143 6.74 16.36 -11.83
CA ALA A 143 6.49 14.98 -12.24
C ALA A 143 5.00 14.72 -12.49
N LEU A 144 4.12 15.23 -11.62
CA LEU A 144 2.67 15.14 -11.77
C LEU A 144 2.17 15.89 -13.01
N ASP A 145 2.64 17.12 -13.25
CA ASP A 145 2.25 17.89 -14.43
C ASP A 145 2.64 17.18 -15.73
N LEU A 146 3.84 16.61 -15.79
CA LEU A 146 4.31 15.81 -16.92
C LEU A 146 3.52 14.51 -17.11
N ALA A 147 2.91 13.97 -16.02
CA ALA A 147 2.13 12.74 -16.09
C ALA A 147 0.72 12.92 -16.66
N LYS A 148 0.10 14.12 -16.49
CA LYS A 148 -1.30 14.39 -16.88
C LYS A 148 -1.67 14.01 -18.32
N PRO A 149 -0.82 14.20 -19.35
CA PRO A 149 -1.13 13.79 -20.70
C PRO A 149 -1.15 12.26 -20.92
N TYR A 150 -0.58 11.51 -20.00
CA TYR A 150 -0.37 10.06 -20.12
C TYR A 150 -1.30 9.24 -19.23
N PHE A 151 -1.65 9.77 -18.04
CA PHE A 151 -2.36 9.00 -17.02
C PHE A 151 -3.49 9.82 -16.39
N SER A 152 -4.62 9.18 -16.16
CA SER A 152 -5.80 9.83 -15.54
C SER A 152 -5.81 9.70 -14.01
N ASN A 153 -5.15 8.70 -13.43
CA ASN A 153 -5.11 8.45 -11.99
C ASN A 153 -3.66 8.53 -11.47
N LEU A 154 -3.35 9.63 -10.78
CA LEU A 154 -2.01 9.93 -10.30
C LEU A 154 -1.92 9.76 -8.78
N LYS A 155 -1.21 8.73 -8.34
CA LYS A 155 -0.91 8.51 -6.91
C LYS A 155 0.57 8.70 -6.64
N ILE A 156 0.89 9.04 -5.40
CA ILE A 156 2.27 9.17 -4.93
C ILE A 156 2.53 8.25 -3.74
N GLU A 157 3.74 7.70 -3.65
CA GLU A 157 4.28 7.03 -2.48
C GLU A 157 5.60 7.70 -2.12
N VAL A 158 5.52 8.67 -1.22
CA VAL A 158 6.61 9.58 -0.86
C VAL A 158 6.67 9.77 0.67
N MET A 159 7.61 10.58 1.14
CA MET A 159 7.63 11.00 2.55
C MET A 159 6.30 11.66 2.96
N PRO A 160 5.86 11.50 4.23
CA PRO A 160 4.73 12.26 4.75
C PRO A 160 4.98 13.77 4.64
N LEU A 161 4.00 14.48 4.09
CA LEU A 161 4.04 15.91 3.84
C LEU A 161 3.16 16.68 4.87
N LYS A 162 3.17 17.99 4.82
CA LYS A 162 2.20 18.86 5.50
C LYS A 162 0.88 18.86 4.74
N ALA A 163 -0.20 19.30 5.38
CA ALA A 163 -1.51 19.37 4.74
C ALA A 163 -1.51 20.30 3.52
N GLU A 164 -0.90 21.46 3.66
CA GLU A 164 -0.79 22.49 2.59
C GLU A 164 0.02 21.97 1.39
N GLU A 165 1.04 21.14 1.64
CA GLU A 165 1.86 20.50 0.60
C GLU A 165 1.06 19.44 -0.17
N TYR A 166 0.17 18.71 0.49
CA TYR A 166 -0.76 17.79 -0.20
C TYR A 166 -1.80 18.58 -1.02
N GLU A 167 -2.32 19.70 -0.50
CA GLU A 167 -3.22 20.58 -1.25
C GLU A 167 -2.56 21.13 -2.52
N GLU A 168 -1.30 21.54 -2.44
CA GLU A 168 -0.50 21.96 -3.60
C GLU A 168 -0.40 20.84 -4.63
N LEU A 169 -0.01 19.61 -4.23
CA LEU A 169 0.13 18.50 -5.16
C LEU A 169 -1.22 18.07 -5.77
N LYS A 170 -2.34 18.23 -5.07
CA LYS A 170 -3.68 18.03 -5.65
C LYS A 170 -3.94 18.99 -6.81
N ALA A 171 -3.54 20.26 -6.70
CA ALA A 171 -3.65 21.21 -7.80
C ALA A 171 -2.83 20.80 -9.04
N HIS A 172 -1.79 19.99 -8.84
CA HIS A 172 -0.99 19.37 -9.89
C HIS A 172 -1.54 18.02 -10.37
N GLY A 173 -2.74 17.60 -9.91
CA GLY A 173 -3.43 16.40 -10.41
C GLY A 173 -3.22 15.15 -9.57
N MET A 174 -2.56 15.23 -8.41
CA MET A 174 -2.49 14.11 -7.48
C MET A 174 -3.89 13.84 -6.90
N ASN A 175 -4.37 12.61 -7.01
CA ASN A 175 -5.62 12.17 -6.41
C ASN A 175 -5.46 11.12 -5.30
N GLY A 176 -4.27 10.57 -5.12
CA GLY A 176 -4.05 9.59 -4.06
C GLY A 176 -2.63 9.61 -3.49
N VAL A 177 -2.54 9.17 -2.24
CA VAL A 177 -1.27 9.00 -1.52
C VAL A 177 -1.22 7.61 -0.91
N ILE A 178 -0.11 6.91 -1.10
CA ILE A 178 0.19 5.67 -0.38
C ILE A 178 1.26 5.96 0.66
N CYS A 179 1.03 5.53 1.88
CA CYS A 179 2.00 5.65 2.96
C CYS A 179 2.00 4.37 3.80
N PHE A 180 3.16 3.76 3.95
CA PHE A 180 3.32 2.64 4.86
C PHE A 180 3.74 3.16 6.23
N GLN A 181 2.97 2.82 7.29
CA GLN A 181 3.39 3.03 8.66
C GLN A 181 4.57 2.10 9.00
N GLU A 182 4.68 1.01 8.30
CA GLU A 182 5.62 -0.11 8.43
C GLU A 182 5.34 -0.96 9.66
N THR A 183 5.34 -0.37 10.85
CA THR A 183 4.86 -0.97 12.09
C THR A 183 4.22 0.08 13.01
N TYR A 184 3.23 -0.32 13.78
CA TYR A 184 2.61 0.49 14.83
C TYR A 184 3.27 0.27 16.20
N HIS A 185 4.25 -0.62 16.31
CA HIS A 185 4.96 -0.88 17.56
C HIS A 185 5.94 0.25 17.88
N LYS A 186 5.44 1.29 18.54
CA LYS A 186 6.19 2.52 18.86
C LYS A 186 7.51 2.24 19.59
N ALA A 187 7.52 1.26 20.50
CA ALA A 187 8.72 0.90 21.27
C ALA A 187 9.85 0.38 20.39
N ASN A 188 9.55 -0.38 19.35
CA ASN A 188 10.54 -0.96 18.43
C ASN A 188 10.78 -0.10 17.18
N TYR A 189 9.97 0.92 16.95
CA TYR A 189 9.97 1.67 15.71
C TYR A 189 11.34 2.20 15.30
N ASN A 190 12.10 2.73 16.26
CA ASN A 190 13.45 3.28 16.00
C ASN A 190 14.53 2.21 15.81
N ILE A 191 14.26 0.94 16.15
CA ILE A 191 15.13 -0.19 15.80
C ILE A 191 15.17 -0.34 14.27
N TYR A 192 14.02 -0.19 13.64
CA TYR A 192 13.88 -0.31 12.17
C TYR A 192 14.16 0.98 11.43
N HIS A 193 13.96 2.13 12.09
CA HIS A 193 14.10 3.48 11.51
C HIS A 193 15.03 4.34 12.37
N PRO A 194 16.34 4.02 12.47
CA PRO A 194 17.22 4.65 13.43
C PRO A 194 17.55 6.13 13.14
N ARG A 195 17.44 6.58 11.87
CA ARG A 195 17.82 7.95 11.47
C ARG A 195 16.94 8.47 10.33
N GLY A 196 16.88 9.81 10.23
CA GLY A 196 16.10 10.53 9.22
C GLY A 196 14.70 10.88 9.68
N MET A 197 13.91 11.49 8.79
CA MET A 197 12.52 11.89 9.11
C MET A 197 11.63 10.69 9.39
N LYS A 198 11.91 9.54 8.79
CA LYS A 198 11.15 8.31 9.03
C LYS A 198 11.28 7.79 10.47
N SER A 199 12.33 8.20 11.21
CA SER A 199 12.46 7.88 12.65
C SER A 199 11.43 8.59 13.54
N LYS A 200 10.74 9.58 13.02
CA LYS A 200 9.73 10.36 13.77
C LYS A 200 8.37 9.69 13.70
N PHE A 201 8.11 8.78 14.63
CA PHE A 201 6.89 7.95 14.66
C PHE A 201 5.61 8.79 14.55
N GLU A 202 5.43 9.80 15.42
CA GLU A 202 4.23 10.64 15.45
C GLU A 202 4.06 11.44 14.15
N TRP A 203 5.16 11.91 13.56
CA TRP A 203 5.11 12.61 12.27
C TRP A 203 4.54 11.69 11.18
N ARG A 204 4.96 10.42 11.18
CA ARG A 204 4.52 9.47 10.16
C ARG A 204 3.09 9.01 10.39
N VAL A 205 2.74 8.55 11.59
CA VAL A 205 1.40 8.04 11.90
C VAL A 205 0.33 9.12 11.75
N ASN A 206 0.62 10.37 12.09
CA ASN A 206 -0.27 11.51 11.87
C ASN A 206 -0.21 12.07 10.43
N GLY A 207 0.61 11.49 9.57
CA GLY A 207 0.62 11.79 8.13
C GLY A 207 -0.72 11.51 7.48
N PHE A 208 -1.39 10.45 7.90
CA PHE A 208 -2.72 10.09 7.38
C PHE A 208 -3.80 11.12 7.75
N ASP A 209 -3.73 11.70 8.96
CA ASP A 209 -4.59 12.83 9.34
C ASP A 209 -4.37 14.05 8.44
N ARG A 210 -3.10 14.39 8.13
CA ARG A 210 -2.78 15.50 7.22
C ARG A 210 -3.27 15.28 5.81
N MET A 211 -3.20 14.02 5.30
CA MET A 211 -3.81 13.65 4.01
C MET A 211 -5.32 13.84 4.02
N GLY A 212 -5.99 13.39 5.10
CA GLY A 212 -7.43 13.55 5.28
C GLY A 212 -7.86 15.01 5.39
N GLN A 213 -7.10 15.83 6.15
CA GLN A 213 -7.33 17.28 6.28
C GLN A 213 -7.19 18.00 4.93
N ALA A 214 -6.19 17.63 4.13
CA ALA A 214 -6.02 18.14 2.77
C ALA A 214 -7.09 17.64 1.79
N GLY A 215 -7.99 16.74 2.21
CA GLY A 215 -9.03 16.17 1.36
C GLY A 215 -8.46 15.33 0.22
N VAL A 216 -7.43 14.54 0.47
CA VAL A 216 -6.89 13.56 -0.49
C VAL A 216 -7.97 12.55 -0.82
N HIS A 217 -8.24 12.33 -2.12
CA HIS A 217 -9.32 11.44 -2.55
C HIS A 217 -9.08 9.98 -2.17
N SER A 218 -7.85 9.49 -2.29
CA SER A 218 -7.51 8.10 -1.99
C SER A 218 -6.28 8.01 -1.09
N ILE A 219 -6.40 7.28 0.02
CA ILE A 219 -5.30 7.03 0.96
C ILE A 219 -5.04 5.53 1.03
N GLY A 220 -3.83 5.12 0.65
CA GLY A 220 -3.34 3.76 0.83
C GLY A 220 -2.50 3.65 2.10
N MET A 221 -2.74 2.58 2.87
CA MET A 221 -2.01 2.31 4.10
C MET A 221 -1.50 0.88 4.15
N GLY A 222 -0.46 0.65 4.95
CA GLY A 222 0.09 -0.70 5.06
C GLY A 222 1.09 -0.85 6.19
N VAL A 223 1.35 -2.11 6.51
CA VAL A 223 2.39 -2.57 7.43
C VAL A 223 3.31 -3.53 6.70
N LEU A 224 4.61 -3.48 7.00
CA LEU A 224 5.61 -4.38 6.41
C LEU A 224 5.73 -5.64 7.27
N ILE A 225 5.16 -6.73 6.78
CA ILE A 225 5.19 -7.99 7.49
C ILE A 225 6.61 -8.57 7.49
N GLY A 226 7.13 -8.85 8.66
CA GLY A 226 8.49 -9.31 8.90
C GLY A 226 9.26 -8.43 9.88
N LEU A 227 8.80 -7.20 10.14
CA LEU A 227 9.39 -6.33 11.16
C LEU A 227 9.07 -6.83 12.57
N GLU A 228 7.80 -7.04 12.88
CA GLU A 228 7.37 -7.51 14.20
C GLU A 228 6.98 -8.98 14.18
N LYS A 229 7.33 -9.70 15.25
CA LYS A 229 6.88 -11.10 15.44
C LYS A 229 5.37 -11.16 15.57
N GLU A 230 4.81 -10.22 16.32
CA GLU A 230 3.38 -10.10 16.58
C GLU A 230 2.68 -9.34 15.43
N TRP A 231 2.85 -9.81 14.21
CA TRP A 231 2.27 -9.21 13.01
C TRP A 231 0.74 -9.08 13.08
N ARG A 232 0.06 -9.95 13.83
CA ARG A 232 -1.40 -9.89 14.05
C ARG A 232 -1.79 -8.62 14.81
N THR A 233 -0.97 -8.24 15.78
CA THR A 233 -1.14 -7.01 16.55
C THR A 233 -0.92 -5.79 15.65
N ASP A 234 0.11 -5.81 14.85
CA ASP A 234 0.44 -4.72 13.91
C ASP A 234 -0.70 -4.45 12.93
N ILE A 235 -1.25 -5.51 12.33
CA ILE A 235 -2.39 -5.42 11.42
C ILE A 235 -3.66 -4.97 12.16
N THR A 236 -3.84 -5.38 13.42
CA THR A 236 -4.97 -4.93 14.24
C THR A 236 -4.87 -3.44 14.55
N MET A 237 -3.68 -2.93 14.85
CA MET A 237 -3.47 -1.49 15.01
C MET A 237 -3.78 -0.71 13.73
N MET A 238 -3.42 -1.27 12.56
CA MET A 238 -3.82 -0.69 11.28
C MET A 238 -5.35 -0.70 11.09
N ALA A 239 -6.05 -1.74 11.54
CA ALA A 239 -7.51 -1.78 11.48
C ALA A 239 -8.16 -0.71 12.38
N TYR A 240 -7.61 -0.45 13.58
CA TYR A 240 -8.02 0.69 14.42
C TYR A 240 -7.81 2.02 13.68
N HIS A 241 -6.64 2.20 13.05
CA HIS A 241 -6.32 3.41 12.30
C HIS A 241 -7.27 3.60 11.11
N LEU A 242 -7.55 2.54 10.37
CA LEU A 242 -8.50 2.58 9.25
C LEU A 242 -9.89 3.06 9.73
N ARG A 243 -10.42 2.48 10.82
CA ARG A 243 -11.72 2.90 11.37
C ARG A 243 -11.73 4.35 11.85
N TYR A 244 -10.62 4.78 12.48
CA TYR A 244 -10.45 6.18 12.87
C TYR A 244 -10.51 7.10 11.65
N LEU A 245 -9.75 6.81 10.61
CA LEU A 245 -9.70 7.62 9.39
C LEU A 245 -11.04 7.66 8.67
N GLN A 246 -11.73 6.53 8.52
CA GLN A 246 -13.07 6.45 7.92
C GLN A 246 -14.09 7.30 8.69
N LYS A 247 -13.99 7.34 10.01
CA LYS A 247 -14.88 8.16 10.85
C LYS A 247 -14.62 9.65 10.67
N HIS A 248 -13.35 10.08 10.58
CA HIS A 248 -12.98 11.50 10.55
C HIS A 248 -12.92 12.06 9.13
N TYR A 249 -12.55 11.24 8.14
CA TYR A 249 -12.34 11.64 6.74
C TYR A 249 -13.15 10.72 5.80
N TRP A 250 -14.46 10.66 6.01
CA TRP A 250 -15.38 9.73 5.35
C TRP A 250 -15.52 9.91 3.82
N ARG A 251 -15.06 11.05 3.28
CA ARG A 251 -15.04 11.29 1.81
C ARG A 251 -13.84 10.63 1.13
N THR A 252 -12.86 10.21 1.89
CA THR A 252 -11.65 9.57 1.38
C THR A 252 -11.89 8.09 1.12
N LYS A 253 -11.44 7.61 -0.03
CA LYS A 253 -11.37 6.18 -0.35
C LYS A 253 -10.10 5.58 0.26
N TYR A 254 -10.21 4.39 0.85
CA TYR A 254 -9.08 3.74 1.50
C TYR A 254 -8.65 2.47 0.78
N SER A 255 -7.34 2.21 0.79
CA SER A 255 -6.77 0.94 0.38
C SER A 255 -5.76 0.43 1.41
N VAL A 256 -5.63 -0.90 1.50
CA VAL A 256 -4.68 -1.55 2.41
C VAL A 256 -3.79 -2.52 1.66
N ASN A 257 -2.56 -2.69 2.18
CA ASN A 257 -1.59 -3.64 1.68
C ASN A 257 -0.82 -4.28 2.84
N PHE A 258 -0.49 -5.58 2.70
CA PHE A 258 0.24 -6.37 3.68
C PHE A 258 1.50 -6.97 3.03
N PRO A 259 2.45 -6.14 2.54
CA PRO A 259 3.64 -6.67 1.88
C PRO A 259 4.47 -7.49 2.87
N ARG A 260 4.83 -8.70 2.45
CA ARG A 260 5.82 -9.49 3.16
C ARG A 260 7.22 -8.97 2.83
N MET A 261 8.09 -8.89 3.81
CA MET A 261 9.47 -8.48 3.62
C MET A 261 10.15 -9.39 2.60
N ARG A 262 10.88 -8.80 1.67
CA ARG A 262 11.72 -9.48 0.69
C ARG A 262 13.17 -9.08 0.91
N PRO A 263 14.13 -9.97 0.62
CA PRO A 263 15.54 -9.61 0.66
C PRO A 263 15.81 -8.37 -0.20
N SER A 264 16.60 -7.44 0.30
CA SER A 264 17.19 -6.37 -0.50
C SER A 264 18.65 -6.74 -0.82
N GLU A 265 19.16 -6.34 -1.97
CA GLU A 265 20.49 -6.75 -2.45
C GLU A 265 21.64 -6.43 -1.48
N ASN A 266 21.49 -5.38 -0.69
CA ASN A 266 22.49 -4.94 0.30
C ASN A 266 22.00 -5.10 1.76
N GLY A 267 20.94 -5.86 1.98
CA GLY A 267 20.27 -5.94 3.27
C GLY A 267 20.89 -6.97 4.20
N GLY A 268 21.35 -6.53 5.38
CA GLY A 268 21.70 -7.42 6.50
C GLY A 268 20.51 -7.77 7.40
N PHE A 269 19.36 -7.10 7.25
CA PHE A 269 18.22 -7.32 8.13
C PHE A 269 17.43 -8.57 7.70
N GLN A 270 17.32 -9.52 8.63
CA GLN A 270 16.48 -10.71 8.46
C GLN A 270 15.10 -10.47 9.09
N PRO A 271 14.02 -10.93 8.46
CA PRO A 271 12.70 -10.77 9.03
C PRO A 271 12.57 -11.49 10.38
N ASN A 272 11.96 -10.84 11.36
CA ASN A 272 11.69 -11.43 12.69
C ASN A 272 10.62 -12.53 12.62
N VAL A 273 9.83 -12.55 11.55
CA VAL A 273 8.83 -13.58 11.23
C VAL A 273 8.70 -13.73 9.72
N VAL A 274 8.53 -14.96 9.28
CA VAL A 274 8.22 -15.29 7.87
C VAL A 274 6.76 -15.72 7.82
N MET A 275 5.90 -14.84 7.29
CA MET A 275 4.48 -15.13 7.13
C MET A 275 4.27 -16.11 5.96
N SER A 276 3.56 -17.19 6.21
CA SER A 276 3.15 -18.16 5.20
C SER A 276 2.05 -17.61 4.26
N ASP A 277 1.88 -18.21 3.08
CA ASP A 277 0.80 -17.88 2.15
C ASP A 277 -0.59 -18.08 2.79
N ARG A 278 -0.72 -19.07 3.67
CA ARG A 278 -1.95 -19.34 4.41
C ARG A 278 -2.30 -18.20 5.38
N GLU A 279 -1.32 -17.65 6.07
CA GLU A 279 -1.51 -16.53 6.99
C GLU A 279 -1.79 -15.23 6.21
N LEU A 280 -1.12 -15.00 5.08
CA LEU A 280 -1.40 -13.86 4.21
C LEU A 280 -2.84 -13.92 3.66
N ALA A 281 -3.30 -15.11 3.28
CA ALA A 281 -4.69 -15.33 2.86
C ALA A 281 -5.66 -15.04 4.02
N GLN A 282 -5.36 -15.53 5.24
CA GLN A 282 -6.18 -15.26 6.43
C GLN A 282 -6.34 -13.76 6.68
N VAL A 283 -5.27 -13.00 6.65
CA VAL A 283 -5.31 -11.53 6.83
C VAL A 283 -6.15 -10.86 5.77
N THR A 284 -5.98 -11.25 4.51
CA THR A 284 -6.73 -10.68 3.39
C THR A 284 -8.23 -10.94 3.53
N PHE A 285 -8.60 -12.18 3.89
CA PHE A 285 -10.00 -12.53 4.11
C PHE A 285 -10.57 -11.82 5.34
N ALA A 286 -9.81 -11.78 6.45
CA ALA A 286 -10.21 -11.06 7.66
C ALA A 286 -10.46 -9.57 7.37
N MET A 287 -9.59 -8.93 6.61
CA MET A 287 -9.74 -7.51 6.24
C MET A 287 -10.96 -7.29 5.36
N ARG A 288 -11.23 -8.14 4.38
CA ARG A 288 -12.44 -8.04 3.54
C ARG A 288 -13.73 -8.26 4.34
N ILE A 289 -13.74 -9.18 5.29
CA ILE A 289 -14.88 -9.43 6.17
C ILE A 289 -15.08 -8.26 7.14
N PHE A 290 -13.99 -7.69 7.64
CA PHE A 290 -14.02 -6.52 8.51
C PHE A 290 -14.50 -5.27 7.77
N ASP A 291 -14.04 -5.06 6.54
CA ASP A 291 -14.36 -3.89 5.74
C ASP A 291 -14.65 -4.28 4.28
N HIS A 292 -15.91 -4.17 3.90
CA HIS A 292 -16.37 -4.55 2.56
C HIS A 292 -15.95 -3.53 1.49
N ASP A 293 -15.70 -2.28 1.87
CA ASP A 293 -15.46 -1.16 0.94
C ASP A 293 -13.98 -0.87 0.70
N VAL A 294 -13.08 -1.35 1.56
CA VAL A 294 -11.65 -1.08 1.42
C VAL A 294 -11.06 -1.79 0.20
N ASP A 295 -10.25 -1.09 -0.59
CA ASP A 295 -9.43 -1.74 -1.62
C ASP A 295 -8.30 -2.56 -0.96
N ILE A 296 -8.07 -3.77 -1.43
CA ILE A 296 -6.94 -4.60 -1.01
C ILE A 296 -6.00 -4.77 -2.18
N SER A 297 -4.76 -4.34 -2.01
CA SER A 297 -3.77 -4.29 -3.08
C SER A 297 -2.69 -5.35 -2.92
N TYR A 298 -2.36 -6.05 -4.01
CA TYR A 298 -1.18 -6.92 -4.10
C TYR A 298 -0.24 -6.44 -5.20
N SER A 299 1.03 -6.26 -4.85
CA SER A 299 2.07 -5.90 -5.81
C SER A 299 2.79 -7.14 -6.35
N THR A 300 3.69 -6.92 -7.31
CA THR A 300 4.61 -7.94 -7.86
C THR A 300 5.63 -8.47 -6.85
N ARG A 301 5.61 -7.96 -5.61
CA ARG A 301 6.35 -8.51 -4.47
C ARG A 301 5.92 -9.95 -4.15
N GLU A 302 4.64 -10.28 -4.38
CA GLU A 302 4.11 -11.61 -4.17
C GLU A 302 4.25 -12.49 -5.43
N PRO A 303 4.55 -13.80 -5.28
CA PRO A 303 4.65 -14.72 -6.40
C PRO A 303 3.37 -14.84 -7.22
N ALA A 304 3.51 -15.11 -8.53
CA ALA A 304 2.40 -15.26 -9.46
C ALA A 304 1.28 -16.19 -8.96
N ALA A 305 1.64 -17.33 -8.39
CA ALA A 305 0.67 -18.33 -7.92
C ALA A 305 -0.25 -17.77 -6.83
N ILE A 306 0.30 -17.08 -5.81
CA ILE A 306 -0.53 -16.50 -4.75
C ILE A 306 -1.39 -15.34 -5.28
N ARG A 307 -0.83 -14.51 -6.17
CA ARG A 307 -1.56 -13.39 -6.78
C ARG A 307 -2.75 -13.88 -7.59
N ASP A 308 -2.58 -14.91 -8.42
CA ASP A 308 -3.65 -15.48 -9.24
C ASP A 308 -4.79 -16.06 -8.39
N HIS A 309 -4.46 -16.76 -7.30
CA HIS A 309 -5.49 -17.28 -6.38
C HIS A 309 -6.21 -16.15 -5.64
N MET A 310 -5.47 -15.19 -5.10
CA MET A 310 -6.04 -14.10 -4.30
C MET A 310 -6.86 -13.12 -5.13
N ALA A 311 -6.61 -13.02 -6.44
CA ALA A 311 -7.43 -12.24 -7.37
C ALA A 311 -8.92 -12.62 -7.36
N THR A 312 -9.23 -13.88 -7.00
CA THR A 312 -10.62 -14.36 -6.93
C THR A 312 -11.21 -14.35 -5.53
N LEU A 313 -10.39 -14.02 -4.50
CA LEU A 313 -10.74 -14.27 -3.10
C LEU A 313 -10.78 -13.00 -2.21
N GLY A 314 -10.35 -11.84 -2.69
CA GLY A 314 -10.40 -10.65 -1.82
C GLY A 314 -9.64 -9.45 -2.35
N VAL A 315 -8.63 -9.67 -3.19
CA VAL A 315 -7.80 -8.61 -3.78
C VAL A 315 -8.59 -7.87 -4.87
N THR A 316 -8.47 -6.55 -4.90
CA THR A 316 -9.19 -5.68 -5.85
C THR A 316 -8.27 -4.84 -6.73
N THR A 317 -6.98 -4.76 -6.35
CA THR A 317 -5.99 -3.94 -7.07
C THR A 317 -4.68 -4.70 -7.20
N MET A 318 -4.07 -4.68 -8.39
CA MET A 318 -2.78 -5.33 -8.63
C MET A 318 -1.85 -4.45 -9.46
N SER A 319 -0.56 -4.47 -9.15
CA SER A 319 0.45 -3.98 -10.09
C SER A 319 0.86 -5.07 -11.08
N ALA A 320 1.36 -4.69 -12.24
CA ALA A 320 1.95 -5.60 -13.20
C ALA A 320 3.22 -4.98 -13.79
N GLU A 321 4.18 -5.85 -14.16
CA GLU A 321 5.42 -5.46 -14.80
C GLU A 321 6.21 -4.38 -14.06
N SER A 322 6.18 -4.44 -12.70
CA SER A 322 6.77 -3.41 -11.85
C SER A 322 8.29 -3.43 -11.89
N LYS A 323 8.89 -2.24 -11.96
CA LYS A 323 10.31 -1.99 -11.75
C LYS A 323 10.47 -1.20 -10.46
N THR A 324 11.45 -1.56 -9.63
CA THR A 324 11.66 -0.94 -8.30
C THR A 324 12.92 -0.08 -8.22
N GLU A 325 13.52 0.19 -9.36
CA GLU A 325 14.65 1.09 -9.59
C GLU A 325 14.22 2.36 -10.33
N PRO A 326 14.87 3.51 -10.07
CA PRO A 326 14.59 4.74 -10.81
C PRO A 326 14.96 4.59 -12.30
N GLY A 327 13.99 4.89 -13.17
CA GLY A 327 14.19 4.82 -14.60
C GLY A 327 14.23 3.40 -15.18
N GLY A 328 13.62 2.43 -14.49
CA GLY A 328 13.70 1.01 -14.84
C GLY A 328 12.95 0.60 -16.09
N TYR A 329 12.07 1.44 -16.64
CA TYR A 329 11.32 1.10 -17.87
C TYR A 329 12.04 1.50 -19.15
N TYR A 330 12.91 2.51 -19.11
CA TYR A 330 13.61 3.02 -20.30
C TYR A 330 15.04 3.46 -20.02
N THR A 331 15.24 4.32 -19.02
CA THR A 331 16.49 5.08 -18.84
C THR A 331 17.61 4.25 -18.22
N TYR A 332 17.29 3.45 -17.20
CA TYR A 332 18.27 2.67 -16.41
C TYR A 332 17.76 1.25 -16.09
N PRO A 333 17.48 0.41 -17.08
CA PRO A 333 16.81 -0.89 -16.88
C PRO A 333 17.62 -1.94 -16.11
N GLN A 334 18.83 -1.61 -15.66
CA GLN A 334 19.72 -2.48 -14.85
C GLN A 334 20.21 -1.77 -13.57
N ALA A 335 19.52 -0.75 -13.09
CA ALA A 335 19.84 -0.11 -11.84
C ALA A 335 19.51 -1.03 -10.65
N LEU A 336 20.11 -0.74 -9.46
CA LEU A 336 19.82 -1.52 -8.26
C LEU A 336 18.38 -1.33 -7.79
N GLU A 337 17.67 -2.43 -7.64
CA GLU A 337 16.30 -2.50 -7.15
C GLU A 337 16.18 -2.12 -5.67
N GLN A 338 15.03 -1.59 -5.27
CA GLN A 338 14.72 -1.38 -3.85
C GLN A 338 14.58 -2.71 -3.09
N PHE A 339 13.95 -3.68 -3.73
CA PHE A 339 13.77 -5.05 -3.28
C PHE A 339 13.47 -5.95 -4.49
N HIS A 340 13.70 -7.24 -4.33
CA HIS A 340 13.48 -8.22 -5.39
C HIS A 340 11.99 -8.38 -5.74
N VAL A 341 11.68 -8.32 -7.03
CA VAL A 341 10.35 -8.58 -7.59
C VAL A 341 10.17 -10.09 -7.77
N SER A 342 9.07 -10.65 -7.26
CA SER A 342 8.80 -12.10 -7.32
C SER A 342 7.93 -12.52 -8.51
N ASP A 343 7.11 -11.61 -9.03
CA ASP A 343 6.28 -11.84 -10.22
C ASP A 343 6.77 -10.94 -11.35
N GLU A 344 7.59 -11.51 -12.23
CA GLU A 344 8.23 -10.82 -13.35
C GLU A 344 7.39 -10.84 -14.63
N ARG A 345 6.16 -11.36 -14.56
CA ARG A 345 5.28 -11.43 -15.73
C ARG A 345 5.01 -10.04 -16.30
N THR A 346 4.93 -10.01 -17.64
CA THR A 346 4.46 -8.82 -18.39
C THR A 346 3.01 -8.48 -18.03
N ALA A 347 2.61 -7.23 -18.26
CA ALA A 347 1.24 -6.79 -18.06
C ALA A 347 0.24 -7.65 -18.87
N ALA A 348 0.58 -8.05 -20.09
CA ALA A 348 -0.25 -8.92 -20.92
C ALA A 348 -0.40 -10.33 -20.35
N GLU A 349 0.63 -10.91 -19.75
CA GLU A 349 0.57 -12.22 -19.09
C GLU A 349 -0.29 -12.17 -17.82
N VAL A 350 -0.18 -11.10 -17.03
CA VAL A 350 -1.03 -10.88 -15.86
C VAL A 350 -2.49 -10.69 -16.28
N GLU A 351 -2.76 -9.88 -17.30
CA GLU A 351 -4.11 -9.72 -17.87
C GLU A 351 -4.70 -11.04 -18.31
N LYS A 352 -3.94 -11.86 -19.06
CA LYS A 352 -4.37 -13.19 -19.51
C LYS A 352 -4.70 -14.11 -18.33
N ALA A 353 -3.89 -14.09 -17.26
CA ALA A 353 -4.13 -14.88 -16.06
C ALA A 353 -5.41 -14.44 -15.34
N LEU A 354 -5.63 -13.14 -15.19
CA LEU A 354 -6.84 -12.58 -14.56
C LEU A 354 -8.09 -12.93 -15.37
N ARG A 355 -8.08 -12.77 -16.70
CA ARG A 355 -9.22 -13.17 -17.57
C ARG A 355 -9.51 -14.66 -17.48
N LYS A 356 -8.48 -15.52 -17.45
CA LYS A 356 -8.62 -16.96 -17.24
C LYS A 356 -9.25 -17.28 -15.87
N ALA A 357 -8.94 -16.50 -14.84
CA ALA A 357 -9.55 -16.62 -13.51
C ALA A 357 -10.96 -16.01 -13.43
N GLY A 358 -11.51 -15.49 -14.53
CA GLY A 358 -12.83 -14.87 -14.59
C GLY A 358 -12.87 -13.46 -13.99
N ARG A 359 -11.73 -12.77 -13.96
CA ARG A 359 -11.63 -11.38 -13.54
C ARG A 359 -11.44 -10.46 -14.75
N GLU A 360 -11.97 -9.24 -14.65
CA GLU A 360 -11.85 -8.20 -15.69
C GLU A 360 -10.78 -7.20 -15.26
N PRO A 361 -9.60 -7.16 -15.91
CA PRO A 361 -8.61 -6.13 -15.68
C PRO A 361 -9.13 -4.76 -16.08
N VAL A 362 -9.07 -3.79 -15.16
CA VAL A 362 -9.50 -2.40 -15.37
C VAL A 362 -8.27 -1.51 -15.36
N TRP A 363 -7.96 -0.94 -16.50
CA TRP A 363 -6.80 -0.08 -16.69
C TRP A 363 -7.05 1.37 -16.29
N LYS A 364 -8.32 1.81 -16.36
CA LYS A 364 -8.78 3.16 -15.98
C LYS A 364 -9.98 3.05 -15.04
N ASP A 365 -9.82 3.48 -13.80
CA ASP A 365 -10.87 3.49 -12.76
C ASP A 365 -11.09 4.86 -12.12
N TRP A 366 -10.43 5.90 -12.65
CA TRP A 366 -10.55 7.28 -12.21
C TRP A 366 -10.45 8.24 -13.39
N ASP A 367 -11.15 9.36 -13.29
CA ASP A 367 -11.03 10.48 -14.22
C ASP A 367 -11.19 11.79 -13.46
N ALA A 368 -10.46 12.84 -13.87
CA ALA A 368 -10.50 14.15 -13.24
C ALA A 368 -11.90 14.79 -13.22
N CYS A 369 -12.80 14.37 -14.10
CA CYS A 369 -14.19 14.80 -14.09
C CYS A 369 -14.96 14.39 -12.82
N PHE A 370 -14.48 13.43 -12.04
CA PHE A 370 -15.06 13.08 -10.75
C PHE A 370 -14.57 13.97 -9.59
N ASP A 371 -13.59 14.85 -9.82
CA ASP A 371 -13.18 15.83 -8.83
C ASP A 371 -14.10 17.06 -8.90
N LEU A 372 -14.97 17.21 -7.88
CA LEU A 372 -15.93 18.31 -7.81
C LEU A 372 -15.30 19.71 -7.84
N GLN A 373 -14.01 19.83 -7.52
CA GLN A 373 -13.28 21.09 -7.62
C GLN A 373 -13.00 21.51 -9.08
N SER A 374 -13.01 20.58 -10.02
CA SER A 374 -12.85 20.88 -11.45
C SER A 374 -14.11 21.52 -12.07
N TYR A 375 -15.31 21.29 -11.47
CA TYR A 375 -16.58 21.84 -11.96
C TYR A 375 -16.85 23.29 -11.56
N VAL A 376 -16.16 23.84 -10.57
CA VAL A 376 -16.38 25.21 -10.07
C VAL A 376 -15.63 26.27 -10.90
N LYS A 377 -14.82 25.85 -11.86
CA LYS A 377 -14.01 26.72 -12.73
C LYS A 377 -14.44 26.74 -14.21
N CYS A 378 -15.59 26.15 -14.52
CA CYS A 378 -16.20 26.27 -15.86
C CYS A 378 -17.30 27.33 -15.87
#